data_dddb1de617f1ba4ca5b3fd061ee6cb36
#
_entry.id   dddb1de617f1ba4ca5b3fd061ee6cb36
#
_cell.length_a   1.000
_cell.length_b   1.000
_cell.length_c   1.000
_cell.angle_alpha   90.00
_cell.angle_beta   90.00
_cell.angle_gamma   90.00
#
_symmetry.space_group_name_H-M   'P 1'
#
loop_
_entity.id
_entity.type
_entity.pdbx_description
1 polymer ?
#
loop_
_entity_poly.entity_id
_entity_poly.type
_entity_poly.pdbx_seq_one_letter_code
_entity_poly.pdbx_strand_id
1 'polypeptide(L)'
;MNNSIISWASEEFSIPYVSPKDNRVHKYYPDYLIKVKEKNDMIKTYVVEVKPYKQTRPPKTPKRKTKSYLTECVTYAVNQAKWKAAKEFCEDHRIEFKVVTEKELGIR
;
A
#
# COMPACT_ATOMS: atom_id res chain seq x y z
N MET A 1 -9.61 -1.94 24.12
CA MET A 1 -8.63 -1.47 23.16
C MET A 1 -7.49 -0.78 23.86
N ASN A 2 -6.30 -1.20 23.57
CA ASN A 2 -5.16 -0.80 24.38
C ASN A 2 -4.12 0.03 23.65
N ASN A 3 -4.39 0.34 22.39
CA ASN A 3 -3.49 1.13 21.56
C ASN A 3 -4.13 2.47 21.26
N SER A 4 -3.33 3.50 21.30
CA SER A 4 -3.77 4.86 20.99
C SER A 4 -2.96 5.41 19.83
N ILE A 5 -3.66 6.00 18.87
CA ILE A 5 -3.01 6.69 17.77
C ILE A 5 -2.48 8.02 18.30
N ILE A 6 -1.17 8.24 18.20
CA ILE A 6 -0.54 9.45 18.71
C ILE A 6 -0.13 10.43 17.62
N SER A 7 -0.05 9.98 16.38
CA SER A 7 0.14 10.88 15.25
C SER A 7 -0.19 10.16 13.95
N TRP A 8 -0.50 10.94 12.93
CA TRP A 8 -0.69 10.42 11.59
C TRP A 8 -0.30 11.50 10.58
N ALA A 9 0.08 11.07 9.39
CA ALA A 9 0.39 11.97 8.30
C ALA A 9 -0.06 11.32 7.00
N SER A 10 -0.43 12.12 6.02
CA SER A 10 -0.76 11.61 4.69
C SER A 10 -0.12 12.51 3.64
N GLU A 11 0.29 11.90 2.53
CA GLU A 11 0.83 12.60 1.38
C GLU A 11 2.16 13.33 1.59
N GLU A 12 2.71 13.35 2.80
CA GLU A 12 4.00 13.99 3.08
C GLU A 12 5.16 13.02 3.02
N PHE A 13 4.87 11.73 3.15
CA PHE A 13 5.86 10.67 3.20
C PHE A 13 5.87 9.93 1.88
N SER A 14 7.04 9.79 1.28
CA SER A 14 7.14 9.09 0.00
C SER A 14 8.20 8.00 0.03
N ILE A 15 7.98 6.97 -0.76
CA ILE A 15 8.89 5.83 -0.91
C ILE A 15 9.25 5.74 -2.40
N PRO A 16 10.54 5.76 -2.73
CA PRO A 16 10.94 5.60 -4.13
C PRO A 16 10.73 4.16 -4.59
N TYR A 17 10.26 4.00 -5.81
CA TYR A 17 10.11 2.69 -6.43
C TYR A 17 10.38 2.81 -7.93
N VAL A 18 10.75 1.70 -8.56
CA VAL A 18 10.92 1.67 -10.01
C VAL A 18 9.61 1.21 -10.64
N SER A 19 9.00 2.07 -11.45
CA SER A 19 7.75 1.74 -12.10
C SER A 19 7.97 0.81 -13.30
N PRO A 20 7.25 -0.32 -13.38
CA PRO A 20 7.35 -1.19 -14.55
C PRO A 20 6.75 -0.57 -15.81
N LYS A 21 6.02 0.54 -15.67
CA LYS A 21 5.42 1.21 -16.80
C LYS A 21 6.45 1.90 -17.69
N ASP A 22 7.50 2.49 -17.09
CA ASP A 22 8.52 3.24 -17.82
C ASP A 22 9.95 2.97 -17.35
N ASN A 23 10.14 2.04 -16.40
CA ASN A 23 11.43 1.71 -15.81
C ASN A 23 12.14 2.89 -15.16
N ARG A 24 11.38 3.88 -14.70
CA ARG A 24 11.93 5.05 -14.01
C ARG A 24 11.58 5.02 -12.54
N VAL A 25 12.39 5.73 -11.75
CA VAL A 25 12.10 5.89 -10.32
C VAL A 25 10.98 6.91 -10.15
N HIS A 26 9.95 6.51 -9.43
CA HIS A 26 8.82 7.36 -9.07
C HIS A 26 8.69 7.42 -7.57
N LYS A 27 7.91 8.38 -7.08
CA LYS A 27 7.60 8.48 -5.66
C LYS A 27 6.23 7.85 -5.40
N TYR A 28 6.18 6.96 -4.43
CA TYR A 28 4.93 6.38 -3.96
C TYR A 28 4.54 7.08 -2.67
N TYR A 29 3.35 7.65 -2.63
CA TYR A 29 2.79 8.31 -1.45
C TYR A 29 1.74 7.40 -0.84
N PRO A 30 2.06 6.70 0.27
CA PRO A 30 1.05 5.88 0.95
C PRO A 30 -0.08 6.74 1.50
N ASP A 31 -1.25 6.14 1.68
CA ASP A 31 -2.40 6.88 2.19
C ASP A 31 -2.16 7.42 3.60
N TYR A 32 -1.58 6.60 4.49
CA TYR A 32 -1.41 6.99 5.89
C TYR A 32 -0.09 6.51 6.46
N LEU A 33 0.49 7.33 7.31
CA LEU A 33 1.57 6.97 8.21
C LEU A 33 1.02 7.15 9.62
N ILE A 34 0.95 6.05 10.38
CA ILE A 34 0.29 6.05 11.70
C ILE A 34 1.28 5.61 12.76
N LYS A 35 1.37 6.36 13.84
CA LYS A 35 2.12 5.96 15.03
C LYS A 35 1.12 5.61 16.13
N VAL A 36 1.32 4.45 16.73
CA VAL A 36 0.44 3.92 17.75
C VAL A 36 1.25 3.65 19.02
N LYS A 37 0.76 4.12 20.14
CA LYS A 37 1.34 3.81 21.44
C LYS A 37 0.69 2.54 21.97
N GLU A 38 1.51 1.55 22.27
CA GLU A 38 1.05 0.27 22.79
C GLU A 38 1.04 0.25 24.32
N LYS A 39 0.48 -0.83 24.91
CA LYS A 39 0.35 -0.97 26.36
C LYS A 39 1.66 -0.82 27.13
N ASN A 40 2.76 -1.25 26.54
CA ASN A 40 4.06 -1.23 27.19
C ASN A 40 4.84 0.06 26.93
N ASP A 41 4.13 1.12 26.54
CA ASP A 41 4.68 2.42 26.15
C ASP A 41 5.57 2.39 24.90
N MET A 42 5.61 1.27 24.21
CA MET A 42 6.31 1.17 22.94
C MET A 42 5.50 1.87 21.85
N ILE A 43 6.22 2.56 20.96
CA ILE A 43 5.58 3.20 19.80
C ILE A 43 5.83 2.34 18.58
N LYS A 44 4.73 1.99 17.89
CA LYS A 44 4.80 1.21 16.66
C LYS A 44 4.29 2.06 15.51
N THR A 45 5.02 2.04 14.40
CA THR A 45 4.69 2.84 13.23
C THR A 45 4.18 1.93 12.11
N TYR A 46 3.11 2.37 11.47
CA TYR A 46 2.49 1.66 10.35
C TYR A 46 2.38 2.57 9.15
N VAL A 47 2.69 2.02 7.98
CA VAL A 47 2.35 2.63 6.70
C VAL A 47 1.15 1.86 6.17
N VAL A 48 0.06 2.57 5.90
CA VAL A 48 -1.20 1.94 5.52
C VAL A 48 -1.65 2.44 4.15
N GLU A 49 -1.97 1.51 3.29
CA GLU A 49 -2.55 1.77 1.98
C GLU A 49 -3.96 1.17 1.97
N VAL A 50 -4.96 1.96 1.58
CA VAL A 50 -6.34 1.49 1.49
C VAL A 50 -6.68 1.26 0.03
N LYS A 51 -7.06 0.03 -0.32
CA LYS A 51 -7.40 -0.34 -1.69
C LYS A 51 -8.60 -1.28 -1.72
N PRO A 52 -9.44 -1.21 -2.75
CA PRO A 52 -10.46 -2.25 -2.94
C PRO A 52 -9.80 -3.61 -3.11
N TYR A 53 -10.39 -4.63 -2.51
CA TYR A 53 -9.84 -6.00 -2.57
C TYR A 53 -9.57 -6.44 -4.01
N LYS A 54 -10.46 -6.07 -4.92
CA LYS A 54 -10.32 -6.40 -6.34
C LYS A 54 -8.96 -5.95 -6.91
N GLN A 55 -8.46 -4.79 -6.44
CA GLN A 55 -7.19 -4.24 -6.92
C GLN A 55 -5.97 -4.91 -6.29
N THR A 56 -6.15 -5.73 -5.26
CA THR A 56 -5.05 -6.48 -4.65
C THR A 56 -4.84 -7.82 -5.34
N ARG A 57 -5.68 -8.17 -6.30
CA ARG A 57 -5.63 -9.43 -7.04
C ARG A 57 -5.35 -9.18 -8.51
N PRO A 58 -4.71 -10.15 -9.22
CA PRO A 58 -4.50 -9.99 -10.66
C PRO A 58 -5.83 -9.86 -11.38
N PRO A 59 -5.91 -9.04 -12.43
CA PRO A 59 -7.13 -8.96 -13.23
C PRO A 59 -7.47 -10.31 -13.86
N LYS A 60 -8.77 -10.62 -13.95
CA LYS A 60 -9.22 -11.84 -14.60
C LYS A 60 -9.03 -11.71 -16.11
N THR A 61 -8.47 -12.75 -16.72
CA THR A 61 -8.28 -12.76 -18.15
C THR A 61 -9.62 -12.89 -18.86
N PRO A 62 -10.05 -11.90 -19.67
CA PRO A 62 -11.30 -12.01 -20.41
C PRO A 62 -11.14 -12.90 -21.65
N LYS A 63 -12.25 -13.28 -22.25
CA LYS A 63 -12.21 -14.04 -23.50
C LYS A 63 -11.52 -13.25 -24.61
N ARG A 64 -11.73 -11.93 -24.63
CA ARG A 64 -11.11 -11.03 -25.59
C ARG A 64 -10.31 -9.97 -24.83
N LYS A 65 -9.02 -9.87 -25.14
CA LYS A 65 -8.18 -8.88 -24.51
C LYS A 65 -8.54 -7.49 -25.02
N THR A 66 -8.95 -6.62 -24.12
CA THR A 66 -9.34 -5.25 -24.43
C THR A 66 -8.29 -4.27 -23.91
N LYS A 67 -8.40 -3.02 -24.36
CA LYS A 67 -7.56 -1.93 -23.84
C LYS A 67 -7.78 -1.76 -22.33
N SER A 68 -9.01 -1.91 -21.87
CA SER A 68 -9.35 -1.82 -20.47
C SER A 68 -8.62 -2.90 -19.65
N TYR A 69 -8.62 -4.14 -20.14
CA TYR A 69 -7.90 -5.22 -19.49
C TYR A 69 -6.40 -4.94 -19.41
N LEU A 70 -5.82 -4.45 -20.51
CA LEU A 70 -4.39 -4.12 -20.52
C LEU A 70 -4.06 -3.02 -19.51
N THR A 71 -4.93 -2.01 -19.41
CA THR A 71 -4.77 -0.94 -18.42
C THR A 71 -4.82 -1.49 -16.99
N GLU A 72 -5.75 -2.41 -16.71
CA GLU A 72 -5.84 -3.06 -15.41
C GLU A 72 -4.59 -3.85 -15.08
N CYS A 73 -4.00 -4.54 -16.05
CA CYS A 73 -2.77 -5.29 -15.87
C CYS A 73 -1.61 -4.36 -15.51
N VAL A 74 -1.48 -3.23 -16.22
CA VAL A 74 -0.44 -2.24 -15.94
C VAL A 74 -0.63 -1.65 -14.54
N THR A 75 -1.85 -1.26 -14.20
CA THR A 75 -2.14 -0.73 -12.86
C THR A 75 -1.80 -1.73 -11.78
N TYR A 76 -2.16 -2.98 -11.97
CA TYR A 76 -1.82 -4.04 -11.01
C TYR A 76 -0.31 -4.17 -10.84
N ALA A 77 0.44 -4.20 -11.95
CA ALA A 77 1.90 -4.31 -11.92
C ALA A 77 2.54 -3.12 -11.21
N VAL A 78 2.06 -1.91 -11.47
CA VAL A 78 2.56 -0.70 -10.80
C VAL A 78 2.29 -0.77 -9.31
N ASN A 79 1.08 -1.16 -8.90
CA ASN A 79 0.74 -1.29 -7.48
C ASN A 79 1.61 -2.34 -6.78
N GLN A 80 1.87 -3.48 -7.43
CA GLN A 80 2.74 -4.50 -6.86
C GLN A 80 4.17 -3.98 -6.67
N ALA A 81 4.67 -3.20 -7.62
CA ALA A 81 6.00 -2.59 -7.51
C ALA A 81 6.06 -1.58 -6.37
N LYS A 82 5.03 -0.75 -6.22
CA LYS A 82 4.92 0.20 -5.11
C LYS A 82 4.93 -0.52 -3.76
N TRP A 83 4.13 -1.56 -3.63
CA TRP A 83 3.98 -2.27 -2.36
C TRP A 83 5.20 -3.08 -2.00
N LYS A 84 5.87 -3.65 -2.99
CA LYS A 84 7.15 -4.33 -2.76
C LYS A 84 8.20 -3.36 -2.24
N ALA A 85 8.34 -2.21 -2.88
CA ALA A 85 9.27 -1.18 -2.43
C ALA A 85 8.91 -0.66 -1.04
N ALA A 86 7.62 -0.48 -0.78
CA ALA A 86 7.13 -0.04 0.52
C ALA A 86 7.45 -1.05 1.61
N LYS A 87 7.24 -2.33 1.34
CA LYS A 87 7.53 -3.39 2.28
C LYS A 87 9.02 -3.43 2.64
N GLU A 88 9.88 -3.36 1.62
CA GLU A 88 11.33 -3.35 1.83
C GLU A 88 11.77 -2.12 2.62
N PHE A 89 11.28 -0.95 2.25
CA PHE A 89 11.57 0.29 2.95
C PHE A 89 11.15 0.23 4.41
N CYS A 90 9.95 -0.28 4.66
CA CYS A 90 9.41 -0.38 6.01
C CYS A 90 10.19 -1.37 6.86
N GLU A 91 10.60 -2.50 6.28
CA GLU A 91 11.44 -3.47 6.99
C GLU A 91 12.77 -2.84 7.42
N ASP A 92 13.40 -2.06 6.53
CA ASP A 92 14.67 -1.37 6.82
C ASP A 92 14.53 -0.34 7.93
N HIS A 93 13.36 0.26 8.09
CA HIS A 93 13.10 1.31 9.07
C HIS A 93 12.30 0.83 10.28
N ARG A 94 12.10 -0.48 10.41
CA ARG A 94 11.32 -1.09 11.51
C ARG A 94 9.89 -0.56 11.58
N ILE A 95 9.30 -0.38 10.41
CA ILE A 95 7.92 0.06 10.24
C ILE A 95 7.13 -1.10 9.63
N GLU A 96 5.86 -1.24 9.98
CA GLU A 96 5.01 -2.24 9.34
C GLU A 96 4.25 -1.60 8.17
N PHE A 97 4.22 -2.30 7.05
CA PHE A 97 3.44 -1.91 5.90
C PHE A 97 2.21 -2.80 5.78
N LYS A 98 1.04 -2.19 5.63
CA LYS A 98 -0.23 -2.91 5.48
C LYS A 98 -1.04 -2.37 4.33
N VAL A 99 -1.59 -3.27 3.52
CA VAL A 99 -2.63 -2.92 2.55
C VAL A 99 -3.96 -3.37 3.15
N VAL A 100 -4.86 -2.42 3.35
CA VAL A 100 -6.16 -2.66 3.99
C VAL A 100 -7.25 -2.56 2.93
N THR A 101 -8.14 -3.53 2.93
CA THR A 101 -9.25 -3.56 1.99
C THR A 101 -10.58 -3.42 2.74
N GLU A 102 -11.68 -3.34 1.99
CA GLU A 102 -13.01 -3.34 2.59
C GLU A 102 -13.27 -4.57 3.46
N LYS A 103 -12.57 -5.67 3.19
CA LYS A 103 -12.74 -6.89 3.98
C LYS A 103 -12.21 -6.73 5.40
N GLU A 104 -11.05 -6.10 5.56
CA GLU A 104 -10.48 -5.83 6.89
C GLU A 104 -11.28 -4.76 7.62
N LEU A 105 -11.89 -3.84 6.87
CA LEU A 105 -12.69 -2.77 7.45
C LEU A 105 -14.12 -3.22 7.79
N GLY A 106 -14.50 -4.43 7.37
CA GLY A 106 -15.85 -4.94 7.62
C GLY A 106 -16.92 -4.34 6.72
N ILE A 107 -16.53 -3.68 5.65
CA ILE A 107 -17.45 -3.09 4.68
C ILE A 107 -17.78 -4.13 3.60
N ARG A 108 -19.05 -4.21 3.25
CA ARG A 108 -19.54 -5.18 2.27
C ARG A 108 -20.06 -4.50 1.01
#